data_24a5ee0d1801d14b944b2a534cdf47df
#
_entry.id   24a5ee0d1801d14b944b2a534cdf47df
#
_cell.length_a   1.000
_cell.length_b   1.000
_cell.length_c   1.000
_cell.angle_alpha   90.00
_cell.angle_beta   90.00
_cell.angle_gamma   90.00
#
_symmetry.space_group_name_H-M   'P 1'
#
loop_
_entity.id
_entity.type
_entity.pdbx_description
1 polymer ?
#
loop_
_entity_poly.entity_id
_entity_poly.type
_entity_poly.pdbx_seq_one_letter_code
_entity_poly.pdbx_strand_id
1 'polypeptide(L)'
;AQLEAVVGPHAVLATNTSSLAVTAIGAALQRPERLAGFHFFNPVPLMKVVEVIAGLKTAPTVCESLSHYARQMGHTPVQAQDTPGFIVNHAGRGFGTEALRIVGEGVADFATIDRILRDQVGFKLGPFELMDLTALDVSHPVMESIYHQYYEEPRFRPSVITAQRLAGGILGKKVGEGFYRYENGVAQVPAEPAVPEVASIPPVWVSTRAARRAELYQLLKDLGATIETGASPSQTAISLVAPLGFDITTVAVVERLDPARTIGIDMLIDDAATRRRVLATNPATRVDIRDAAHALFARDGKAVSVIRDSGGFVTQRVVATIVNIASDICQQQICSPRDLETAVTLGLGYPLGPLAMGDRWGPTNILEVLFNMQTVYGDTRYRPSPWLRRRGAIGLSLAHVEEH
;
A
#
# COMPACT_ATOMS: atom_id res chain seq x y z
N ALA A 1 16.49 -34.00 -7.69
CA ALA A 1 16.86 -35.39 -8.06
C ALA A 1 18.32 -35.69 -7.67
N GLN A 2 19.34 -34.94 -8.18
CA GLN A 2 20.76 -35.24 -7.87
C GLN A 2 21.06 -35.18 -6.36
N LEU A 3 20.61 -34.12 -5.66
CA LEU A 3 20.79 -34.01 -4.20
C LEU A 3 20.08 -35.16 -3.46
N GLU A 4 18.90 -35.56 -3.92
CA GLU A 4 18.14 -36.65 -3.32
C GLU A 4 18.89 -38.00 -3.37
N ALA A 5 19.69 -38.21 -4.41
CA ALA A 5 20.45 -39.45 -4.59
C ALA A 5 21.65 -39.59 -3.62
N VAL A 6 22.15 -38.48 -3.07
CA VAL A 6 23.34 -38.47 -2.23
C VAL A 6 23.06 -38.26 -0.75
N VAL A 7 21.84 -37.80 -0.38
CA VAL A 7 21.48 -37.58 1.02
C VAL A 7 20.73 -38.78 1.61
N GLY A 8 20.80 -38.93 2.92
CA GLY A 8 20.13 -40.04 3.63
C GLY A 8 18.60 -39.98 3.46
N PRO A 9 17.90 -41.12 3.67
CA PRO A 9 16.48 -41.23 3.45
C PRO A 9 15.61 -40.38 4.36
N HIS A 10 16.14 -39.90 5.48
CA HIS A 10 15.46 -39.06 6.45
C HIS A 10 15.83 -37.58 6.34
N ALA A 11 16.71 -37.21 5.38
CA ALA A 11 17.11 -35.83 5.19
C ALA A 11 15.93 -34.99 4.67
N VAL A 12 15.67 -33.86 5.32
CA VAL A 12 14.76 -32.83 4.84
C VAL A 12 15.43 -32.08 3.70
N LEU A 13 14.72 -31.88 2.60
CA LEU A 13 15.12 -31.07 1.48
C LEU A 13 14.42 -29.69 1.59
N ALA A 14 15.18 -28.62 1.44
CA ALA A 14 14.67 -27.27 1.52
C ALA A 14 15.07 -26.47 0.28
N THR A 15 14.15 -25.69 -0.26
CA THR A 15 14.41 -24.77 -1.40
C THR A 15 14.21 -23.33 -0.97
N ASN A 16 15.16 -22.45 -1.35
CA ASN A 16 15.08 -21.01 -1.10
C ASN A 16 14.49 -20.24 -2.29
N THR A 17 13.73 -20.92 -3.15
CA THR A 17 13.07 -20.23 -4.27
C THR A 17 12.15 -19.12 -3.78
N SER A 18 12.11 -18.00 -4.51
CA SER A 18 11.21 -16.87 -4.26
C SER A 18 10.04 -16.79 -5.27
N SER A 19 10.11 -17.59 -6.36
CA SER A 19 9.17 -17.45 -7.48
C SER A 19 8.74 -18.77 -8.12
N LEU A 20 9.49 -19.88 -7.87
CA LEU A 20 9.15 -21.19 -8.40
C LEU A 20 8.25 -21.95 -7.42
N ALA A 21 7.23 -22.63 -7.92
CA ALA A 21 6.36 -23.46 -7.12
C ALA A 21 7.14 -24.61 -6.46
N VAL A 22 7.06 -24.72 -5.13
CA VAL A 22 7.68 -25.81 -4.35
C VAL A 22 7.16 -27.17 -4.81
N THR A 23 5.87 -27.25 -5.12
CA THR A 23 5.21 -28.43 -5.67
C THR A 23 5.85 -28.89 -6.98
N ALA A 24 6.17 -27.95 -7.89
CA ALA A 24 6.81 -28.26 -9.17
C ALA A 24 8.24 -28.79 -8.98
N ILE A 25 9.00 -28.22 -8.04
CA ILE A 25 10.33 -28.71 -7.65
C ILE A 25 10.22 -30.13 -7.08
N GLY A 26 9.20 -30.36 -6.22
CA GLY A 26 8.92 -31.66 -5.61
C GLY A 26 8.56 -32.75 -6.62
N ALA A 27 7.92 -32.39 -7.73
CA ALA A 27 7.55 -33.35 -8.79
C ALA A 27 8.75 -34.06 -9.43
N ALA A 28 9.95 -33.47 -9.34
CA ALA A 28 11.19 -34.07 -9.84
C ALA A 28 11.85 -35.05 -8.84
N LEU A 29 11.26 -35.23 -7.64
CA LEU A 29 11.79 -36.09 -6.59
C LEU A 29 11.04 -37.43 -6.52
N GLN A 30 11.76 -38.47 -6.08
CA GLN A 30 11.12 -39.77 -5.77
C GLN A 30 10.30 -39.69 -4.48
N ARG A 31 10.72 -38.85 -3.54
CA ARG A 31 10.09 -38.66 -2.22
C ARG A 31 9.78 -37.18 -1.96
N PRO A 32 8.79 -36.63 -2.68
CA PRO A 32 8.44 -35.21 -2.60
C PRO A 32 7.93 -34.79 -1.22
N GLU A 33 7.47 -35.74 -0.39
CA GLU A 33 6.94 -35.47 0.95
C GLU A 33 7.99 -34.88 1.90
N ARG A 34 9.28 -35.00 1.58
CA ARG A 34 10.37 -34.45 2.40
C ARG A 34 10.94 -33.10 1.91
N LEU A 35 10.32 -32.54 0.86
CA LEU A 35 10.66 -31.19 0.35
C LEU A 35 9.70 -30.16 0.87
N ALA A 36 10.24 -29.00 1.33
CA ALA A 36 9.48 -27.77 1.58
C ALA A 36 10.23 -26.55 1.08
N GLY A 37 9.55 -25.45 0.91
CA GLY A 37 10.17 -24.13 0.77
C GLY A 37 10.70 -23.65 2.11
N PHE A 38 11.89 -23.01 2.08
CA PHE A 38 12.50 -22.38 3.25
C PHE A 38 13.13 -21.08 2.78
N HIS A 39 12.24 -20.07 2.64
CA HIS A 39 12.54 -18.84 1.90
C HIS A 39 12.98 -17.73 2.84
N PHE A 40 14.24 -17.33 2.68
CA PHE A 40 14.88 -16.23 3.42
C PHE A 40 14.87 -14.94 2.60
N PHE A 41 14.95 -13.82 3.29
CA PHE A 41 15.00 -12.48 2.70
C PHE A 41 16.38 -11.85 2.86
N ASN A 42 16.83 -11.13 1.83
CA ASN A 42 18.11 -10.42 1.86
C ASN A 42 18.01 -9.07 2.59
N PRO A 43 19.00 -8.73 3.41
CA PRO A 43 20.12 -9.55 3.91
C PRO A 43 19.67 -10.50 5.04
N VAL A 44 19.92 -11.79 4.89
CA VAL A 44 19.47 -12.84 5.83
C VAL A 44 19.75 -12.53 7.31
N PRO A 45 20.93 -12.01 7.71
CA PRO A 45 21.21 -11.71 9.12
C PRO A 45 20.31 -10.60 9.71
N LEU A 46 19.80 -9.71 8.87
CA LEU A 46 18.97 -8.56 9.28
C LEU A 46 17.47 -8.85 9.21
N MET A 47 17.06 -9.67 8.24
CA MET A 47 15.66 -10.02 7.99
C MET A 47 15.26 -11.21 8.87
N LYS A 48 14.57 -10.93 9.98
CA LYS A 48 14.29 -11.92 11.03
C LYS A 48 13.08 -12.82 10.77
N VAL A 49 12.59 -12.87 9.55
CA VAL A 49 11.49 -13.74 9.12
C VAL A 49 11.98 -14.75 8.09
N VAL A 50 11.39 -15.94 8.11
CA VAL A 50 11.57 -16.97 7.09
C VAL A 50 10.22 -17.62 6.79
N GLU A 51 9.90 -17.77 5.51
CA GLU A 51 8.68 -18.48 5.09
C GLU A 51 8.98 -19.97 4.97
N VAL A 52 8.12 -20.78 5.61
CA VAL A 52 8.10 -22.25 5.48
C VAL A 52 6.92 -22.62 4.61
N ILE A 53 7.18 -23.09 3.39
CA ILE A 53 6.17 -23.27 2.36
C ILE A 53 5.90 -24.75 2.14
N ALA A 54 4.65 -25.18 2.37
CA ALA A 54 4.21 -26.54 2.10
C ALA A 54 3.80 -26.69 0.64
N GLY A 55 4.52 -27.49 -0.15
CA GLY A 55 4.02 -27.96 -1.42
C GLY A 55 2.91 -29.02 -1.21
N LEU A 56 2.17 -29.34 -2.29
CA LEU A 56 1.01 -30.26 -2.22
C LEU A 56 1.29 -31.64 -1.61
N LYS A 57 2.53 -32.11 -1.67
CA LYS A 57 2.94 -33.42 -1.13
C LYS A 57 3.85 -33.31 0.09
N THR A 58 4.18 -32.12 0.56
CA THR A 58 5.04 -31.90 1.73
C THR A 58 4.42 -32.50 3.00
N ALA A 59 5.19 -33.31 3.71
CA ALA A 59 4.73 -33.86 4.98
C ALA A 59 4.71 -32.75 6.06
N PRO A 60 3.67 -32.69 6.91
CA PRO A 60 3.59 -31.68 7.98
C PRO A 60 4.81 -31.65 8.89
N THR A 61 5.37 -32.81 9.22
CA THR A 61 6.58 -32.94 10.04
C THR A 61 7.81 -32.26 9.46
N VAL A 62 7.89 -32.11 8.14
CA VAL A 62 8.96 -31.39 7.45
C VAL A 62 8.83 -29.90 7.72
N CYS A 63 7.63 -29.33 7.61
CA CYS A 63 7.38 -27.91 7.94
C CYS A 63 7.63 -27.62 9.43
N GLU A 64 7.23 -28.53 10.32
CA GLU A 64 7.50 -28.44 11.77
C GLU A 64 9.01 -28.42 12.06
N SER A 65 9.77 -29.32 11.43
CA SER A 65 11.23 -29.39 11.56
C SER A 65 11.92 -28.12 11.08
N LEU A 66 11.54 -27.62 9.90
CA LEU A 66 12.09 -26.36 9.37
C LEU A 66 11.72 -25.16 10.24
N SER A 67 10.51 -25.11 10.77
CA SER A 67 10.08 -24.07 11.72
C SER A 67 10.88 -24.14 13.02
N HIS A 68 11.21 -25.32 13.50
CA HIS A 68 12.08 -25.50 14.67
C HIS A 68 13.50 -24.98 14.39
N TYR A 69 14.11 -25.35 13.26
CA TYR A 69 15.43 -24.87 12.87
C TYR A 69 15.46 -23.34 12.67
N ALA A 70 14.43 -22.77 12.09
CA ALA A 70 14.32 -21.31 11.94
C ALA A 70 14.42 -20.60 13.30
N ARG A 71 13.69 -21.09 14.32
CA ARG A 71 13.75 -20.53 15.68
C ARG A 71 15.13 -20.69 16.32
N GLN A 72 15.77 -21.84 16.13
CA GLN A 72 17.15 -22.05 16.61
C GLN A 72 18.15 -21.09 15.98
N MET A 73 17.96 -20.72 14.71
CA MET A 73 18.76 -19.73 13.99
C MET A 73 18.41 -18.27 14.35
N GLY A 74 17.44 -18.05 15.23
CA GLY A 74 16.99 -16.70 15.63
C GLY A 74 16.08 -16.02 14.60
N HIS A 75 15.43 -16.79 13.73
CA HIS A 75 14.40 -16.32 12.80
C HIS A 75 13.00 -16.67 13.28
N THR A 76 12.03 -15.87 12.88
CA THR A 76 10.61 -16.14 13.11
C THR A 76 10.03 -16.86 11.89
N PRO A 77 9.69 -18.15 11.99
CA PRO A 77 9.05 -18.88 10.91
C PRO A 77 7.59 -18.45 10.76
N VAL A 78 7.14 -18.29 9.53
CA VAL A 78 5.73 -18.12 9.13
C VAL A 78 5.39 -19.23 8.14
N GLN A 79 4.18 -19.79 8.24
CA GLN A 79 3.75 -20.89 7.38
C GLN A 79 2.92 -20.37 6.21
N ALA A 80 3.19 -20.88 5.02
CA ALA A 80 2.48 -20.53 3.79
C ALA A 80 2.16 -21.75 2.94
N GLN A 81 1.06 -21.65 2.19
CA GLN A 81 0.80 -22.54 1.06
C GLN A 81 1.70 -22.17 -0.14
N ASP A 82 1.92 -23.13 -1.04
CA ASP A 82 2.70 -22.97 -2.26
C ASP A 82 1.90 -22.20 -3.32
N THR A 83 1.84 -20.87 -3.15
CA THR A 83 1.17 -19.93 -4.06
C THR A 83 2.16 -18.89 -4.59
N PRO A 84 1.89 -18.25 -5.75
CA PRO A 84 2.81 -17.28 -6.33
C PRO A 84 3.13 -16.11 -5.38
N GLY A 85 4.41 -15.93 -5.06
CA GLY A 85 4.88 -14.89 -4.14
C GLY A 85 4.67 -15.21 -2.66
N PHE A 86 4.17 -16.39 -2.32
CA PHE A 86 3.92 -16.87 -0.95
C PHE A 86 3.17 -15.83 -0.10
N ILE A 87 3.75 -15.31 0.99
CA ILE A 87 3.13 -14.25 1.80
C ILE A 87 3.73 -12.88 1.46
N VAL A 88 5.04 -12.72 1.66
CA VAL A 88 5.70 -11.40 1.65
C VAL A 88 5.65 -10.74 0.26
N ASN A 89 6.05 -11.49 -0.78
CA ASN A 89 6.04 -10.96 -2.14
C ASN A 89 4.63 -10.75 -2.67
N HIS A 90 3.66 -11.56 -2.25
CA HIS A 90 2.26 -11.41 -2.61
C HIS A 90 1.65 -10.17 -1.92
N ALA A 91 1.73 -10.08 -0.58
CA ALA A 91 1.19 -8.95 0.18
C ALA A 91 1.83 -7.61 -0.21
N GLY A 92 3.13 -7.62 -0.52
CA GLY A 92 3.87 -6.42 -0.93
C GLY A 92 3.46 -5.85 -2.28
N ARG A 93 2.68 -6.57 -3.10
CA ARG A 93 2.27 -6.06 -4.44
C ARG A 93 1.46 -4.78 -4.35
N GLY A 94 0.53 -4.68 -3.39
CA GLY A 94 -0.36 -3.52 -3.26
C GLY A 94 0.37 -2.19 -3.11
N PHE A 95 1.49 -2.17 -2.40
CA PHE A 95 2.28 -0.97 -2.16
C PHE A 95 2.89 -0.39 -3.44
N GLY A 96 3.61 -1.22 -4.20
CA GLY A 96 4.33 -0.77 -5.39
C GLY A 96 3.43 -0.59 -6.61
N THR A 97 2.53 -1.54 -6.90
CA THR A 97 1.72 -1.48 -8.13
C THR A 97 0.72 -0.33 -8.09
N GLU A 98 0.13 -0.02 -6.92
CA GLU A 98 -0.80 1.10 -6.82
C GLU A 98 -0.07 2.45 -6.88
N ALA A 99 1.10 2.59 -6.25
CA ALA A 99 1.91 3.80 -6.37
C ALA A 99 2.36 4.06 -7.82
N LEU A 100 2.76 3.02 -8.56
CA LEU A 100 3.10 3.12 -9.98
C LEU A 100 1.90 3.57 -10.83
N ARG A 101 0.69 3.15 -10.47
CA ARG A 101 -0.52 3.60 -11.13
C ARG A 101 -0.79 5.07 -10.86
N ILE A 102 -0.70 5.51 -9.60
CA ILE A 102 -0.90 6.91 -9.19
C ILE A 102 0.07 7.85 -9.95
N VAL A 103 1.36 7.50 -10.03
CA VAL A 103 2.33 8.31 -10.78
C VAL A 103 2.08 8.26 -12.28
N GLY A 104 1.67 7.11 -12.81
CA GLY A 104 1.32 6.93 -14.24
C GLY A 104 0.08 7.73 -14.67
N GLU A 105 -0.86 7.95 -13.76
CA GLU A 105 -2.03 8.81 -13.96
C GLU A 105 -1.69 10.31 -13.80
N GLY A 106 -0.46 10.65 -13.42
CA GLY A 106 -0.02 12.04 -13.24
C GLY A 106 -0.66 12.73 -12.02
N VAL A 107 -1.12 11.98 -11.03
CA VAL A 107 -1.75 12.51 -9.81
C VAL A 107 -0.74 13.29 -8.96
N ALA A 108 0.45 12.74 -8.78
CA ALA A 108 1.59 13.35 -8.13
C ALA A 108 2.89 12.75 -8.67
N ASP A 109 4.02 13.42 -8.46
CA ASP A 109 5.33 12.87 -8.76
C ASP A 109 5.74 11.80 -7.72
N PHE A 110 6.76 11.01 -8.05
CA PHE A 110 7.19 9.90 -7.21
C PHE A 110 7.71 10.35 -5.84
N ALA A 111 8.40 11.52 -5.75
CA ALA A 111 8.90 12.03 -4.48
C ALA A 111 7.77 12.48 -3.55
N THR A 112 6.72 13.09 -4.10
CA THR A 112 5.51 13.48 -3.36
C THR A 112 4.76 12.25 -2.84
N ILE A 113 4.62 11.19 -3.66
CA ILE A 113 3.97 9.93 -3.25
C ILE A 113 4.75 9.28 -2.11
N ASP A 114 6.08 9.20 -2.22
CA ASP A 114 6.95 8.64 -1.17
C ASP A 114 6.82 9.41 0.14
N ARG A 115 6.83 10.75 0.09
CA ARG A 115 6.63 11.61 1.27
C ARG A 115 5.27 11.39 1.92
N ILE A 116 4.19 11.36 1.13
CA ILE A 116 2.84 11.14 1.62
C ILE A 116 2.77 9.83 2.41
N LEU A 117 3.24 8.73 1.82
CA LEU A 117 3.14 7.42 2.45
C LEU A 117 4.02 7.28 3.70
N ARG A 118 5.21 7.88 3.70
CA ARG A 118 6.06 7.92 4.90
C ARG A 118 5.43 8.76 6.02
N ASP A 119 4.91 9.93 5.69
CA ASP A 119 4.50 10.94 6.68
C ASP A 119 3.07 10.73 7.18
N GLN A 120 2.17 10.13 6.40
CA GLN A 120 0.81 9.82 6.83
C GLN A 120 0.70 8.42 7.43
N VAL A 121 1.32 7.40 6.82
CA VAL A 121 1.14 6.01 7.23
C VAL A 121 2.25 5.56 8.18
N GLY A 122 3.46 6.13 8.05
CA GLY A 122 4.62 5.78 8.84
C GLY A 122 5.51 4.70 8.18
N PHE A 123 5.43 4.49 6.87
CA PHE A 123 6.36 3.64 6.16
C PHE A 123 7.79 4.17 6.30
N LYS A 124 8.77 3.27 6.45
CA LYS A 124 10.19 3.65 6.54
C LYS A 124 10.73 4.19 5.22
N LEU A 125 10.29 3.60 4.12
CA LEU A 125 10.60 3.99 2.75
C LEU A 125 9.32 4.16 1.97
N GLY A 126 9.30 5.12 1.06
CA GLY A 126 8.26 5.20 0.05
C GLY A 126 8.41 4.10 -1.00
N PRO A 127 7.38 3.85 -1.83
CA PRO A 127 7.40 2.78 -2.83
C PRO A 127 8.51 2.93 -3.87
N PHE A 128 8.84 4.14 -4.26
CA PHE A 128 9.87 4.40 -5.27
C PHE A 128 11.28 4.33 -4.67
N GLU A 129 11.46 4.79 -3.44
CA GLU A 129 12.70 4.56 -2.67
C GLU A 129 12.95 3.06 -2.48
N LEU A 130 11.91 2.28 -2.19
CA LEU A 130 12.00 0.83 -2.04
C LEU A 130 12.36 0.14 -3.37
N MET A 131 11.75 0.54 -4.49
CA MET A 131 12.07 -0.01 -5.81
C MET A 131 13.51 0.27 -6.21
N ASP A 132 14.02 1.48 -5.93
CA ASP A 132 15.42 1.83 -6.18
C ASP A 132 16.39 1.04 -5.29
N LEU A 133 16.01 0.76 -4.05
CA LEU A 133 16.82 -0.04 -3.11
C LEU A 133 16.90 -1.51 -3.54
N THR A 134 15.78 -2.10 -3.95
CA THR A 134 15.68 -3.51 -4.36
C THR A 134 16.17 -3.76 -5.78
N ALA A 135 16.28 -2.71 -6.57
CA ALA A 135 16.62 -2.65 -7.98
C ALA A 135 15.59 -3.30 -8.93
N LEU A 136 15.36 -2.66 -10.06
CA LEU A 136 14.28 -3.03 -10.98
C LEU A 136 14.55 -4.33 -11.75
N ASP A 137 15.80 -4.72 -11.94
CA ASP A 137 16.14 -6.01 -12.56
C ASP A 137 15.83 -7.22 -11.64
N VAL A 138 15.57 -6.97 -10.36
CA VAL A 138 15.05 -7.96 -9.42
C VAL A 138 13.54 -7.79 -9.24
N SER A 139 13.08 -6.59 -8.95
CA SER A 139 11.69 -6.35 -8.55
C SER A 139 10.70 -6.43 -9.71
N HIS A 140 11.07 -5.99 -10.93
CA HIS A 140 10.15 -6.02 -12.07
C HIS A 140 9.87 -7.45 -12.57
N PRO A 141 10.86 -8.34 -12.79
CA PRO A 141 10.60 -9.74 -13.13
C PRO A 141 9.74 -10.48 -12.09
N VAL A 142 9.88 -10.15 -10.80
CA VAL A 142 9.01 -10.71 -9.75
C VAL A 142 7.57 -10.22 -9.90
N MET A 143 7.35 -8.93 -10.26
CA MET A 143 6.01 -8.41 -10.55
C MET A 143 5.37 -9.16 -11.73
N GLU A 144 6.09 -9.31 -12.84
CA GLU A 144 5.61 -10.03 -14.03
C GLU A 144 5.31 -11.50 -13.70
N SER A 145 6.23 -12.17 -13.01
CA SER A 145 6.06 -13.58 -12.62
C SER A 145 4.81 -13.81 -11.78
N ILE A 146 4.57 -12.99 -10.76
CA ILE A 146 3.37 -13.10 -9.92
C ILE A 146 2.11 -12.82 -10.75
N TYR A 147 2.12 -11.78 -11.59
CA TYR A 147 0.98 -11.42 -12.44
C TYR A 147 0.57 -12.57 -13.37
N HIS A 148 1.53 -13.17 -14.09
CA HIS A 148 1.27 -14.28 -15.00
C HIS A 148 0.86 -15.57 -14.27
N GLN A 149 1.45 -15.85 -13.11
CA GLN A 149 1.10 -17.04 -12.33
C GLN A 149 -0.29 -16.94 -11.69
N TYR A 150 -0.81 -15.71 -11.48
CA TYR A 150 -2.20 -15.47 -11.07
C TYR A 150 -3.15 -15.25 -12.26
N TYR A 151 -2.77 -15.72 -13.47
CA TYR A 151 -3.56 -15.63 -14.69
C TYR A 151 -4.06 -14.20 -14.95
N GLU A 152 -3.14 -13.24 -14.92
CA GLU A 152 -3.37 -11.81 -15.21
C GLU A 152 -4.37 -11.14 -14.25
N GLU A 153 -4.38 -11.52 -12.96
CA GLU A 153 -5.19 -10.84 -11.94
C GLU A 153 -4.87 -9.33 -11.95
N PRO A 154 -5.85 -8.46 -12.21
CA PRO A 154 -5.64 -7.01 -12.37
C PRO A 154 -4.94 -6.33 -11.20
N ARG A 155 -5.08 -6.84 -9.97
CA ARG A 155 -4.42 -6.31 -8.77
C ARG A 155 -2.90 -6.37 -8.84
N PHE A 156 -2.34 -7.32 -9.58
CA PHE A 156 -0.90 -7.56 -9.66
C PHE A 156 -0.28 -7.07 -10.97
N ARG A 157 -1.07 -6.38 -11.83
CA ARG A 157 -0.61 -5.91 -13.14
C ARG A 157 0.65 -5.04 -13.01
N PRO A 158 1.76 -5.42 -13.68
CA PRO A 158 2.98 -4.63 -13.73
C PRO A 158 2.76 -3.28 -14.42
N SER A 159 3.73 -2.39 -14.28
CA SER A 159 3.67 -1.06 -14.90
C SER A 159 4.66 -0.95 -16.05
N VAL A 160 4.24 -0.28 -17.13
CA VAL A 160 5.13 0.11 -18.24
C VAL A 160 6.27 1.02 -17.78
N ILE A 161 6.07 1.77 -16.69
CA ILE A 161 7.07 2.68 -16.11
C ILE A 161 8.31 1.90 -15.65
N THR A 162 8.11 0.78 -14.97
CA THR A 162 9.22 -0.06 -14.51
C THR A 162 9.81 -0.89 -15.65
N ALA A 163 9.00 -1.35 -16.62
CA ALA A 163 9.48 -2.04 -17.81
C ALA A 163 10.41 -1.16 -18.65
N GLN A 164 10.05 0.10 -18.90
CA GLN A 164 10.87 1.05 -19.64
C GLN A 164 12.18 1.37 -18.93
N ARG A 165 12.13 1.57 -17.59
CA ARG A 165 13.34 1.82 -16.78
C ARG A 165 14.27 0.61 -16.80
N LEU A 166 13.74 -0.60 -16.67
CA LEU A 166 14.51 -1.84 -16.78
C LEU A 166 15.20 -1.94 -18.15
N ALA A 167 14.45 -1.73 -19.23
CA ALA A 167 15.00 -1.75 -20.59
C ALA A 167 16.06 -0.67 -20.82
N GLY A 168 15.92 0.49 -20.18
CA GLY A 168 16.88 1.60 -20.23
C GLY A 168 18.09 1.45 -19.30
N GLY A 169 18.17 0.38 -18.49
CA GLY A 169 19.24 0.20 -17.51
C GLY A 169 19.17 1.14 -16.30
N ILE A 170 18.03 1.83 -16.10
CA ILE A 170 17.76 2.74 -14.98
C ILE A 170 17.21 1.90 -13.82
N LEU A 171 18.12 1.21 -13.12
CA LEU A 171 17.73 0.09 -12.22
C LEU A 171 17.55 0.50 -10.76
N GLY A 172 17.99 1.69 -10.36
CA GLY A 172 17.96 2.15 -8.99
C GLY A 172 19.33 2.45 -8.40
N LYS A 173 19.41 2.42 -7.08
CA LYS A 173 20.61 2.81 -6.31
C LYS A 173 21.89 2.12 -6.76
N LYS A 174 21.83 0.83 -7.13
CA LYS A 174 23.01 0.04 -7.49
C LYS A 174 23.75 0.52 -8.74
N VAL A 175 23.04 1.22 -9.64
CA VAL A 175 23.63 1.81 -10.87
C VAL A 175 23.75 3.34 -10.78
N GLY A 176 23.37 3.92 -9.64
CA GLY A 176 23.41 5.39 -9.44
C GLY A 176 22.20 6.13 -9.97
N GLU A 177 21.25 5.47 -10.65
CA GLU A 177 20.06 6.09 -11.21
C GLU A 177 18.86 5.12 -11.20
N GLY A 178 17.72 5.62 -10.72
CA GLY A 178 16.44 4.94 -10.64
C GLY A 178 15.29 5.92 -10.76
N PHE A 179 14.33 5.87 -9.84
CA PHE A 179 13.36 6.96 -9.65
C PHE A 179 14.06 8.20 -9.10
N TYR A 180 15.14 8.00 -8.34
CA TYR A 180 16.04 9.05 -7.86
C TYR A 180 17.42 8.92 -8.52
N ARG A 181 18.15 10.03 -8.55
CA ARG A 181 19.60 10.00 -8.80
C ARG A 181 20.32 9.79 -7.49
N TYR A 182 21.46 9.11 -7.53
CA TYR A 182 22.27 8.80 -6.36
C TYR A 182 23.68 9.32 -6.54
N GLU A 183 24.11 10.17 -5.60
CA GLU A 183 25.49 10.66 -5.51
C GLU A 183 26.12 10.10 -4.24
N ASN A 184 27.22 9.39 -4.38
CA ASN A 184 27.89 8.68 -3.26
C ASN A 184 26.92 7.79 -2.46
N GLY A 185 25.95 7.16 -3.14
CA GLY A 185 24.95 6.28 -2.51
C GLY A 185 23.82 7.01 -1.78
N VAL A 186 23.75 8.33 -1.86
CA VAL A 186 22.69 9.16 -1.26
C VAL A 186 21.73 9.63 -2.36
N ALA A 187 20.43 9.41 -2.14
CA ALA A 187 19.39 9.85 -3.06
C ALA A 187 19.32 11.38 -3.12
N GLN A 188 19.28 11.93 -4.34
CA GLN A 188 19.01 13.34 -4.60
C GLN A 188 17.50 13.54 -4.62
N VAL A 189 16.93 13.83 -3.46
CA VAL A 189 15.48 14.01 -3.31
C VAL A 189 15.13 15.46 -3.68
N PRO A 190 14.18 15.69 -4.62
CA PRO A 190 13.73 17.05 -4.95
C PRO A 190 13.26 17.80 -3.70
N ALA A 191 13.49 19.10 -3.63
CA ALA A 191 12.99 19.93 -2.54
C ALA A 191 11.46 19.92 -2.51
N GLU A 192 10.87 20.10 -1.32
CA GLU A 192 9.42 20.29 -1.23
C GLU A 192 9.03 21.65 -1.79
N PRO A 193 7.85 21.76 -2.46
CA PRO A 193 7.31 23.04 -2.84
C PRO A 193 7.14 23.95 -1.62
N ALA A 194 7.54 25.22 -1.75
CA ALA A 194 7.33 26.20 -0.71
C ALA A 194 5.84 26.43 -0.45
N VAL A 195 5.48 26.74 0.81
CA VAL A 195 4.13 27.16 1.13
C VAL A 195 3.85 28.51 0.43
N PRO A 196 2.74 28.60 -0.34
CA PRO A 196 2.43 29.83 -1.07
C PRO A 196 2.19 31.03 -0.12
N GLU A 197 2.73 32.18 -0.49
CA GLU A 197 2.36 33.46 0.13
C GLU A 197 1.00 33.90 -0.41
N VAL A 198 0.04 34.18 0.47
CA VAL A 198 -1.30 34.61 0.10
C VAL A 198 -1.71 35.85 0.87
N ALA A 199 -2.38 36.79 0.21
CA ALA A 199 -2.81 38.05 0.82
C ALA A 199 -3.93 37.84 1.86
N SER A 200 -4.79 36.85 1.62
CA SER A 200 -5.90 36.47 2.52
C SER A 200 -6.34 35.05 2.28
N ILE A 201 -6.95 34.46 3.29
CA ILE A 201 -7.56 33.13 3.19
C ILE A 201 -9.08 33.32 3.24
N PRO A 202 -9.83 32.88 2.20
CA PRO A 202 -11.27 32.94 2.19
C PRO A 202 -11.89 32.13 3.35
N PRO A 203 -13.15 32.40 3.72
CA PRO A 203 -13.90 31.52 4.62
C PRO A 203 -13.94 30.09 4.07
N VAL A 204 -14.03 29.12 4.97
CA VAL A 204 -14.10 27.71 4.62
C VAL A 204 -15.46 27.15 5.00
N TRP A 205 -16.16 26.56 4.06
CA TRP A 205 -17.34 25.76 4.29
C TRP A 205 -16.97 24.28 4.18
N VAL A 206 -17.45 23.45 5.12
CA VAL A 206 -17.15 22.01 5.15
C VAL A 206 -18.39 21.23 4.72
N SER A 207 -18.24 20.36 3.72
CA SER A 207 -19.32 19.49 3.26
C SER A 207 -19.96 18.71 4.43
N THR A 208 -21.28 18.59 4.38
CA THR A 208 -22.02 17.77 5.34
C THR A 208 -21.74 16.28 5.21
N ARG A 209 -21.15 15.86 4.07
CA ARG A 209 -20.76 14.48 3.77
C ARG A 209 -19.27 14.20 3.98
N ALA A 210 -18.53 15.20 4.48
CA ALA A 210 -17.10 15.02 4.72
C ALA A 210 -16.84 13.93 5.75
N ALA A 211 -15.95 13.00 5.42
CA ALA A 211 -15.47 12.00 6.37
C ALA A 211 -14.83 12.73 7.58
N ARG A 212 -15.05 12.19 8.79
CA ARG A 212 -14.52 12.75 10.04
C ARG A 212 -14.77 14.26 10.16
N ARG A 213 -15.97 14.68 9.81
CA ARG A 213 -16.35 16.10 9.74
C ARG A 213 -16.10 16.86 11.04
N ALA A 214 -16.33 16.23 12.18
CA ALA A 214 -16.14 16.87 13.51
C ALA A 214 -14.65 17.19 13.76
N GLU A 215 -13.77 16.27 13.46
CA GLU A 215 -12.32 16.43 13.58
C GLU A 215 -11.81 17.48 12.59
N LEU A 216 -12.36 17.51 11.37
CA LEU A 216 -12.01 18.53 10.38
C LEU A 216 -12.45 19.93 10.83
N TYR A 217 -13.61 20.08 11.47
CA TYR A 217 -14.04 21.33 12.06
C TYR A 217 -13.11 21.77 13.19
N GLN A 218 -12.68 20.85 14.05
CA GLN A 218 -11.74 21.17 15.12
C GLN A 218 -10.39 21.60 14.55
N LEU A 219 -9.87 20.87 13.56
CA LEU A 219 -8.63 21.24 12.87
C LEU A 219 -8.70 22.67 12.28
N LEU A 220 -9.78 23.00 11.59
CA LEU A 220 -9.95 24.34 11.03
C LEU A 220 -9.98 25.45 12.10
N LYS A 221 -10.61 25.18 13.25
CA LYS A 221 -10.58 26.12 14.40
C LYS A 221 -9.16 26.31 14.92
N ASP A 222 -8.43 25.21 15.10
CA ASP A 222 -7.05 25.24 15.61
C ASP A 222 -6.11 25.97 14.64
N LEU A 223 -6.37 25.89 13.34
CA LEU A 223 -5.67 26.65 12.30
C LEU A 223 -6.15 28.10 12.17
N GLY A 224 -7.13 28.55 12.95
CA GLY A 224 -7.66 29.92 12.92
C GLY A 224 -8.38 30.25 11.60
N ALA A 225 -9.08 29.27 11.01
CA ALA A 225 -9.89 29.50 9.82
C ALA A 225 -11.22 30.18 10.17
N THR A 226 -11.70 31.06 9.28
CA THR A 226 -13.08 31.54 9.32
C THR A 226 -13.99 30.46 8.75
N ILE A 227 -14.87 29.89 9.56
CA ILE A 227 -15.71 28.74 9.16
C ILE A 227 -17.13 29.24 8.89
N GLU A 228 -17.66 28.90 7.71
CA GLU A 228 -19.08 29.09 7.39
C GLU A 228 -19.92 27.91 7.88
N THR A 229 -21.08 28.22 8.48
CA THR A 229 -22.00 27.23 9.05
C THR A 229 -23.31 27.08 8.27
N GLY A 230 -23.43 27.76 7.12
CA GLY A 230 -24.60 27.69 6.26
C GLY A 230 -24.85 26.29 5.67
N ALA A 231 -26.05 26.03 5.17
CA ALA A 231 -26.41 24.79 4.49
C ALA A 231 -25.62 24.59 3.19
N SER A 232 -25.14 25.67 2.59
CA SER A 232 -24.32 25.70 1.36
C SER A 232 -23.22 26.75 1.53
N PRO A 233 -22.10 26.63 0.79
CA PRO A 233 -21.03 27.63 0.82
C PRO A 233 -21.51 28.96 0.20
N SER A 234 -20.95 30.07 0.72
CA SER A 234 -21.09 31.35 0.03
C SER A 234 -20.28 31.36 -1.29
N GLN A 235 -20.51 32.37 -2.13
CA GLN A 235 -19.78 32.52 -3.39
C GLN A 235 -18.28 32.81 -3.19
N THR A 236 -17.87 33.21 -1.99
CA THR A 236 -16.47 33.52 -1.66
C THR A 236 -15.76 32.40 -0.89
N ALA A 237 -16.49 31.45 -0.34
CA ALA A 237 -15.92 30.39 0.49
C ALA A 237 -15.11 29.36 -0.30
N ILE A 238 -14.14 28.75 0.33
CA ILE A 238 -13.55 27.48 -0.09
C ILE A 238 -14.54 26.37 0.30
N SER A 239 -14.98 25.57 -0.68
CA SER A 239 -15.77 24.37 -0.41
C SER A 239 -14.86 23.21 -0.11
N LEU A 240 -14.74 22.84 1.16
CA LEU A 240 -13.86 21.77 1.62
C LEU A 240 -14.63 20.45 1.67
N VAL A 241 -14.16 19.46 0.94
CA VAL A 241 -14.73 18.10 0.91
C VAL A 241 -13.69 17.07 1.39
N ALA A 242 -14.14 15.99 2.01
CA ALA A 242 -13.28 14.90 2.47
C ALA A 242 -13.90 13.54 2.09
N PRO A 243 -13.85 13.16 0.81
CA PRO A 243 -14.42 11.90 0.37
C PRO A 243 -13.56 10.70 0.77
N LEU A 244 -14.21 9.54 0.88
CA LEU A 244 -13.55 8.24 0.92
C LEU A 244 -13.70 7.58 -0.45
N GLY A 245 -12.62 7.47 -1.21
CA GLY A 245 -12.56 6.78 -2.49
C GLY A 245 -13.05 7.53 -3.72
N PHE A 246 -13.86 8.59 -3.58
CA PHE A 246 -14.25 9.44 -4.71
C PHE A 246 -13.18 10.49 -5.03
N ASP A 247 -13.16 10.95 -6.29
CA ASP A 247 -12.43 12.12 -6.73
C ASP A 247 -13.18 13.41 -6.40
N ILE A 248 -12.47 14.54 -6.45
CA ILE A 248 -13.02 15.85 -6.08
C ILE A 248 -14.01 16.35 -7.13
N THR A 249 -13.80 16.03 -8.40
CA THR A 249 -14.74 16.35 -9.49
C THR A 249 -16.09 15.68 -9.24
N THR A 250 -16.11 14.39 -8.97
CA THR A 250 -17.34 13.63 -8.69
C THR A 250 -18.10 14.24 -7.51
N VAL A 251 -17.40 14.55 -6.42
CA VAL A 251 -18.02 15.13 -5.21
C VAL A 251 -18.57 16.51 -5.51
N ALA A 252 -17.81 17.38 -6.20
CA ALA A 252 -18.29 18.72 -6.56
C ALA A 252 -19.58 18.68 -7.38
N VAL A 253 -19.68 17.76 -8.35
CA VAL A 253 -20.87 17.57 -9.17
C VAL A 253 -22.06 17.05 -8.35
N VAL A 254 -21.84 15.99 -7.55
CA VAL A 254 -22.89 15.34 -6.74
C VAL A 254 -23.46 16.30 -5.69
N GLU A 255 -22.60 17.11 -5.06
CA GLU A 255 -23.01 18.07 -4.04
C GLU A 255 -23.37 19.45 -4.60
N ARG A 256 -23.30 19.63 -5.94
CA ARG A 256 -23.60 20.90 -6.64
C ARG A 256 -22.77 22.07 -6.12
N LEU A 257 -21.49 21.83 -5.83
CA LEU A 257 -20.53 22.84 -5.42
C LEU A 257 -19.89 23.52 -6.63
N ASP A 258 -19.36 24.74 -6.44
CA ASP A 258 -18.55 25.40 -7.46
C ASP A 258 -17.18 24.68 -7.58
N PRO A 259 -16.88 23.99 -8.71
CA PRO A 259 -15.62 23.28 -8.87
C PRO A 259 -14.40 24.18 -8.77
N ALA A 260 -14.52 25.45 -9.18
CA ALA A 260 -13.41 26.40 -9.13
C ALA A 260 -12.96 26.73 -7.70
N ARG A 261 -13.79 26.45 -6.72
CA ARG A 261 -13.58 26.75 -5.29
C ARG A 261 -13.55 25.49 -4.41
N THR A 262 -13.67 24.30 -5.00
CA THR A 262 -13.72 23.04 -4.27
C THR A 262 -12.33 22.44 -4.11
N ILE A 263 -11.97 22.12 -2.88
CA ILE A 263 -10.73 21.47 -2.45
C ILE A 263 -11.07 20.21 -1.67
N GLY A 264 -10.37 19.12 -1.97
CA GLY A 264 -10.43 17.89 -1.16
C GLY A 264 -9.33 17.83 -0.12
N ILE A 265 -9.61 17.19 1.02
CA ILE A 265 -8.61 16.82 2.02
C ILE A 265 -8.75 15.35 2.36
N ASP A 266 -7.60 14.64 2.44
CA ASP A 266 -7.58 13.24 2.87
C ASP A 266 -7.72 13.14 4.40
N MET A 267 -8.85 12.59 4.85
CA MET A 267 -9.19 12.42 6.26
C MET A 267 -9.26 10.94 6.68
N LEU A 268 -8.79 9.99 5.85
CA LEU A 268 -8.76 8.58 6.25
C LEU A 268 -7.83 8.38 7.45
N ILE A 269 -6.64 8.98 7.40
CA ILE A 269 -5.64 8.93 8.44
C ILE A 269 -5.41 10.35 8.95
N ASP A 270 -5.90 10.63 10.13
CA ASP A 270 -5.65 11.87 10.84
C ASP A 270 -5.51 11.56 12.34
N ASP A 271 -4.30 11.19 12.73
CA ASP A 271 -3.94 10.95 14.12
C ASP A 271 -2.73 11.83 14.52
N ALA A 272 -2.39 11.80 15.80
CA ALA A 272 -1.29 12.61 16.34
C ALA A 272 0.08 12.29 15.71
N ALA A 273 0.23 11.11 15.12
CA ALA A 273 1.46 10.67 14.45
C ALA A 273 1.56 11.18 13.01
N THR A 274 0.46 11.65 12.41
CA THR A 274 0.43 12.15 11.03
C THR A 274 1.23 13.45 10.91
N ARG A 275 2.26 13.43 10.07
CA ARG A 275 3.18 14.58 9.87
C ARG A 275 2.88 15.39 8.62
N ARG A 276 1.93 14.95 7.78
CA ARG A 276 1.59 15.57 6.50
C ARG A 276 0.09 15.57 6.26
N ARG A 277 -0.42 16.65 5.69
CA ARG A 277 -1.78 16.74 5.14
C ARG A 277 -1.73 16.62 3.64
N VAL A 278 -2.75 16.01 3.05
CA VAL A 278 -2.88 15.87 1.59
C VAL A 278 -4.15 16.56 1.14
N LEU A 279 -3.97 17.53 0.26
CA LEU A 279 -5.06 18.23 -0.42
C LEU A 279 -5.13 17.76 -1.88
N ALA A 280 -6.33 17.73 -2.44
CA ALA A 280 -6.54 17.44 -3.85
C ALA A 280 -7.35 18.56 -4.52
N THR A 281 -6.99 18.87 -5.75
CA THR A 281 -7.71 19.81 -6.62
C THR A 281 -8.50 19.05 -7.67
N ASN A 282 -9.49 19.68 -8.29
CA ASN A 282 -10.10 19.21 -9.54
C ASN A 282 -9.59 20.06 -10.72
N PRO A 283 -9.88 19.66 -11.98
CA PRO A 283 -9.36 20.37 -13.16
C PRO A 283 -9.76 21.85 -13.27
N ALA A 284 -10.85 22.26 -12.60
CA ALA A 284 -11.34 23.65 -12.63
C ALA A 284 -10.88 24.45 -11.40
N THR A 285 -10.23 23.85 -10.40
CA THR A 285 -9.84 24.54 -9.18
C THR A 285 -8.93 25.73 -9.50
N ARG A 286 -9.30 26.92 -9.03
CA ARG A 286 -8.53 28.15 -9.24
C ARG A 286 -7.24 28.10 -8.43
N VAL A 287 -6.17 28.68 -8.99
CA VAL A 287 -4.83 28.73 -8.38
C VAL A 287 -4.86 29.45 -7.02
N ASP A 288 -5.57 30.59 -6.93
CA ASP A 288 -5.68 31.36 -5.69
C ASP A 288 -6.40 30.58 -4.57
N ILE A 289 -7.38 29.74 -4.91
CA ILE A 289 -8.10 28.88 -3.97
C ILE A 289 -7.22 27.73 -3.50
N ARG A 290 -6.50 27.08 -4.42
CA ARG A 290 -5.50 26.05 -4.13
C ARG A 290 -4.43 26.58 -3.16
N ASP A 291 -3.87 27.74 -3.47
CA ASP A 291 -2.78 28.34 -2.71
C ASP A 291 -3.26 28.81 -1.32
N ALA A 292 -4.46 29.38 -1.24
CA ALA A 292 -5.07 29.75 0.03
C ALA A 292 -5.34 28.50 0.92
N ALA A 293 -5.83 27.41 0.35
CA ALA A 293 -6.01 26.17 1.07
C ALA A 293 -4.66 25.58 1.54
N HIS A 294 -3.64 25.56 0.67
CA HIS A 294 -2.29 25.11 1.02
C HIS A 294 -1.74 25.94 2.21
N ALA A 295 -1.78 27.27 2.11
CA ALA A 295 -1.31 28.16 3.16
C ALA A 295 -2.09 27.98 4.48
N LEU A 296 -3.40 27.77 4.41
CA LEU A 296 -4.23 27.50 5.60
C LEU A 296 -3.77 26.23 6.33
N PHE A 297 -3.67 25.12 5.59
CA PHE A 297 -3.36 23.82 6.19
C PHE A 297 -1.88 23.66 6.59
N ALA A 298 -1.01 24.60 6.21
CA ALA A 298 0.39 24.66 6.64
C ALA A 298 0.65 25.58 7.85
N ARG A 299 -0.36 26.29 8.39
CA ARG A 299 -0.19 27.30 9.44
C ARG A 299 0.46 26.81 10.72
N ASP A 300 0.26 25.56 11.09
CA ASP A 300 0.85 24.94 12.29
C ASP A 300 2.22 24.29 12.03
N GLY A 301 2.81 24.52 10.83
CA GLY A 301 4.09 23.97 10.43
C GLY A 301 4.04 22.52 9.93
N LYS A 302 2.86 21.88 9.89
CA LYS A 302 2.71 20.55 9.34
C LYS A 302 2.86 20.60 7.80
N ALA A 303 3.61 19.67 7.23
CA ALA A 303 3.82 19.60 5.79
C ALA A 303 2.48 19.36 5.05
N VAL A 304 2.34 19.98 3.87
CA VAL A 304 1.15 19.85 3.02
C VAL A 304 1.56 19.45 1.62
N SER A 305 0.96 18.40 1.09
CA SER A 305 1.06 18.05 -0.32
C SER A 305 -0.24 18.37 -1.04
N VAL A 306 -0.14 19.04 -2.18
CA VAL A 306 -1.29 19.26 -3.06
C VAL A 306 -1.15 18.37 -4.27
N ILE A 307 -2.12 17.49 -4.49
CA ILE A 307 -2.14 16.53 -5.60
C ILE A 307 -3.24 16.89 -6.60
N ARG A 308 -3.16 16.33 -7.80
CA ARG A 308 -4.23 16.43 -8.79
C ARG A 308 -5.39 15.51 -8.40
N ASP A 309 -6.52 15.69 -9.09
CA ASP A 309 -7.74 14.91 -8.87
C ASP A 309 -7.48 13.41 -8.99
N SER A 310 -7.98 12.67 -8.01
CA SER A 310 -7.81 11.22 -7.94
C SER A 310 -8.86 10.61 -7.02
N GLY A 311 -9.53 9.59 -7.47
CA GLY A 311 -10.34 8.77 -6.56
C GLY A 311 -9.45 8.14 -5.50
N GLY A 312 -9.73 8.39 -4.21
CA GLY A 312 -9.02 7.80 -3.09
C GLY A 312 -7.66 8.42 -2.75
N PHE A 313 -7.34 9.62 -3.24
CA PHE A 313 -6.06 10.30 -2.97
C PHE A 313 -4.84 9.37 -3.22
N VAL A 314 -3.78 9.51 -2.44
CA VAL A 314 -2.62 8.59 -2.45
C VAL A 314 -2.77 7.54 -1.37
N THR A 315 -2.98 7.98 -0.13
CA THR A 315 -2.96 7.09 1.03
C THR A 315 -4.14 6.12 1.04
N GLN A 316 -5.35 6.61 0.77
CA GLN A 316 -6.54 5.76 0.70
C GLN A 316 -6.37 4.65 -0.35
N ARG A 317 -5.88 4.98 -1.54
CA ARG A 317 -5.64 4.03 -2.63
C ARG A 317 -4.67 2.92 -2.22
N VAL A 318 -3.50 3.32 -1.74
CA VAL A 318 -2.44 2.36 -1.40
C VAL A 318 -2.84 1.50 -0.20
N VAL A 319 -3.34 2.12 0.86
CA VAL A 319 -3.75 1.39 2.08
C VAL A 319 -4.91 0.45 1.82
N ALA A 320 -5.96 0.92 1.13
CA ALA A 320 -7.10 0.06 0.81
C ALA A 320 -6.69 -1.12 -0.08
N THR A 321 -5.76 -0.92 -1.02
CA THR A 321 -5.22 -2.00 -1.86
C THR A 321 -4.40 -3.00 -1.04
N ILE A 322 -3.55 -2.54 -0.12
CA ILE A 322 -2.77 -3.40 0.79
C ILE A 322 -3.71 -4.26 1.65
N VAL A 323 -4.70 -3.64 2.30
CA VAL A 323 -5.67 -4.33 3.16
C VAL A 323 -6.50 -5.34 2.35
N ASN A 324 -6.88 -4.98 1.13
CA ASN A 324 -7.68 -5.82 0.25
C ASN A 324 -6.92 -7.08 -0.20
N ILE A 325 -5.66 -6.94 -0.62
CA ILE A 325 -4.80 -8.08 -1.00
C ILE A 325 -4.55 -8.98 0.22
N ALA A 326 -4.24 -8.40 1.36
CA ALA A 326 -4.04 -9.14 2.60
C ALA A 326 -5.30 -9.95 3.02
N SER A 327 -6.46 -9.33 2.86
CA SER A 327 -7.75 -9.99 3.10
C SER A 327 -7.99 -11.17 2.14
N ASP A 328 -7.58 -11.04 0.87
CA ASP A 328 -7.66 -12.14 -0.10
C ASP A 328 -6.68 -13.28 0.22
N ILE A 329 -5.48 -12.98 0.72
CA ILE A 329 -4.52 -13.99 1.20
C ILE A 329 -5.17 -14.85 2.30
N CYS A 330 -5.84 -14.21 3.26
CA CYS A 330 -6.58 -14.93 4.31
C CYS A 330 -7.81 -15.67 3.77
N GLN A 331 -8.58 -15.06 2.84
CA GLN A 331 -9.73 -15.70 2.20
C GLN A 331 -9.34 -16.97 1.45
N GLN A 332 -8.18 -17.00 0.82
CA GLN A 332 -7.64 -18.14 0.09
C GLN A 332 -6.88 -19.13 0.99
N GLN A 333 -6.81 -18.87 2.30
CA GLN A 333 -6.10 -19.70 3.28
C GLN A 333 -4.61 -19.93 2.92
N ILE A 334 -3.99 -18.94 2.28
CA ILE A 334 -2.55 -19.02 1.92
C ILE A 334 -1.70 -19.07 3.19
N CYS A 335 -2.11 -18.33 4.22
CA CYS A 335 -1.54 -18.37 5.56
C CYS A 335 -2.57 -17.95 6.62
N SER A 336 -2.24 -18.12 7.88
CA SER A 336 -3.03 -17.56 8.98
C SER A 336 -2.94 -16.03 9.02
N PRO A 337 -3.97 -15.31 9.55
CA PRO A 337 -3.87 -13.88 9.82
C PRO A 337 -2.62 -13.50 10.62
N ARG A 338 -2.26 -14.29 11.63
CA ARG A 338 -1.08 -14.09 12.47
C ARG A 338 0.23 -14.17 11.67
N ASP A 339 0.36 -15.19 10.81
CA ASP A 339 1.55 -15.36 9.98
C ASP A 339 1.64 -14.25 8.95
N LEU A 340 0.53 -13.81 8.37
CA LEU A 340 0.46 -12.66 7.46
C LEU A 340 0.98 -11.37 8.12
N GLU A 341 0.44 -11.02 9.31
CA GLU A 341 0.87 -9.84 10.07
C GLU A 341 2.35 -9.90 10.39
N THR A 342 2.83 -11.05 10.87
CA THR A 342 4.25 -11.29 11.20
C THR A 342 5.14 -11.17 9.96
N ALA A 343 4.76 -11.82 8.86
CA ALA A 343 5.52 -11.82 7.62
C ALA A 343 5.68 -10.41 7.04
N VAL A 344 4.59 -9.63 7.02
CA VAL A 344 4.60 -8.29 6.44
C VAL A 344 5.35 -7.27 7.32
N THR A 345 5.18 -7.33 8.63
CA THR A 345 5.89 -6.41 9.53
C THR A 345 7.39 -6.69 9.57
N LEU A 346 7.81 -7.95 9.65
CA LEU A 346 9.22 -8.33 9.71
C LEU A 346 9.89 -8.39 8.33
N GLY A 347 9.15 -8.78 7.29
CA GLY A 347 9.68 -8.98 5.94
C GLY A 347 9.62 -7.75 5.04
N LEU A 348 8.58 -6.92 5.16
CA LEU A 348 8.46 -5.67 4.40
C LEU A 348 8.75 -4.42 5.24
N GLY A 349 8.88 -4.57 6.55
CA GLY A 349 9.11 -3.45 7.46
C GLY A 349 7.93 -2.49 7.55
N TYR A 350 6.71 -2.95 7.32
CA TYR A 350 5.51 -2.14 7.45
C TYR A 350 5.32 -1.67 8.91
N PRO A 351 4.82 -0.46 9.14
CA PRO A 351 4.63 0.09 10.48
C PRO A 351 3.56 -0.67 11.29
N LEU A 352 2.62 -1.28 10.60
CA LEU A 352 1.58 -2.18 11.13
C LEU A 352 1.37 -3.32 10.14
N GLY A 353 0.89 -4.44 10.61
CA GLY A 353 0.42 -5.50 9.74
C GLY A 353 -0.81 -5.04 8.93
N PRO A 354 -1.02 -5.61 7.73
CA PRO A 354 -2.04 -5.11 6.81
C PRO A 354 -3.47 -5.26 7.31
N LEU A 355 -3.79 -6.31 8.06
CA LEU A 355 -5.12 -6.47 8.68
C LEU A 355 -5.30 -5.49 9.83
N ALA A 356 -4.26 -5.29 10.65
CA ALA A 356 -4.25 -4.28 11.71
C ALA A 356 -4.38 -2.86 11.16
N MET A 357 -3.84 -2.55 9.97
CA MET A 357 -4.11 -1.29 9.28
C MET A 357 -5.60 -1.13 8.97
N GLY A 358 -6.24 -2.17 8.42
CA GLY A 358 -7.67 -2.16 8.13
C GLY A 358 -8.53 -1.97 9.38
N ASP A 359 -8.18 -2.64 10.47
CA ASP A 359 -8.90 -2.50 11.74
C ASP A 359 -8.72 -1.10 12.34
N ARG A 360 -7.51 -0.55 12.28
CA ARG A 360 -7.19 0.78 12.85
C ARG A 360 -7.97 1.91 12.15
N TRP A 361 -8.06 1.88 10.84
CA TRP A 361 -8.71 2.95 10.07
C TRP A 361 -10.18 2.63 9.73
N GLY A 362 -10.67 1.49 10.16
CA GLY A 362 -12.02 1.01 10.05
C GLY A 362 -12.30 0.17 8.80
N PRO A 363 -12.65 -1.10 8.96
CA PRO A 363 -12.96 -1.97 7.83
C PRO A 363 -14.06 -1.43 6.92
N THR A 364 -15.04 -0.73 7.47
CA THR A 364 -16.11 -0.06 6.69
C THR A 364 -15.60 1.09 5.86
N ASN A 365 -14.68 1.91 6.37
CA ASN A 365 -14.05 2.99 5.62
C ASN A 365 -13.20 2.44 4.47
N ILE A 366 -12.44 1.37 4.70
CA ILE A 366 -11.66 0.70 3.66
C ILE A 366 -12.59 0.14 2.56
N LEU A 367 -13.73 -0.44 2.95
CA LEU A 367 -14.74 -0.91 1.99
C LEU A 367 -15.33 0.22 1.18
N GLU A 368 -15.67 1.34 1.81
CA GLU A 368 -16.20 2.53 1.14
C GLU A 368 -15.19 3.07 0.13
N VAL A 369 -13.91 3.18 0.50
CA VAL A 369 -12.83 3.58 -0.42
C VAL A 369 -12.79 2.64 -1.63
N LEU A 370 -12.79 1.33 -1.44
CA LEU A 370 -12.70 0.36 -2.54
C LEU A 370 -13.92 0.41 -3.47
N PHE A 371 -15.14 0.48 -2.92
CA PHE A 371 -16.36 0.56 -3.73
C PHE A 371 -16.42 1.85 -4.55
N ASN A 372 -16.07 2.98 -3.94
CA ASN A 372 -16.07 4.27 -4.62
C ASN A 372 -14.98 4.34 -5.69
N MET A 373 -13.78 3.83 -5.41
CA MET A 373 -12.72 3.69 -6.43
C MET A 373 -13.12 2.76 -7.56
N GLN A 374 -13.77 1.62 -7.27
CA GLN A 374 -14.29 0.74 -8.32
C GLN A 374 -15.32 1.45 -9.20
N THR A 375 -16.14 2.31 -8.61
CA THR A 375 -17.12 3.13 -9.35
C THR A 375 -16.43 4.17 -10.23
N VAL A 376 -15.45 4.89 -9.70
CA VAL A 376 -14.71 5.95 -10.42
C VAL A 376 -13.89 5.38 -11.58
N TYR A 377 -13.13 4.30 -11.32
CA TYR A 377 -12.18 3.74 -12.30
C TYR A 377 -12.75 2.64 -13.19
N GLY A 378 -13.86 2.00 -12.80
CA GLY A 378 -14.40 0.83 -13.50
C GLY A 378 -13.45 -0.38 -13.52
N ASP A 379 -12.41 -0.39 -12.69
CA ASP A 379 -11.37 -1.40 -12.68
C ASP A 379 -11.61 -2.44 -11.58
N THR A 380 -11.67 -3.70 -11.97
CA THR A 380 -11.92 -4.83 -11.06
C THR A 380 -10.82 -5.05 -10.03
N ARG A 381 -9.65 -4.38 -10.17
CA ARG A 381 -8.58 -4.42 -9.16
C ARG A 381 -9.04 -3.91 -7.79
N TYR A 382 -10.03 -3.02 -7.76
CA TYR A 382 -10.61 -2.46 -6.54
C TYR A 382 -11.77 -3.28 -5.97
N ARG A 383 -12.11 -4.41 -6.59
CA ARG A 383 -13.12 -5.34 -6.07
C ARG A 383 -12.78 -5.75 -4.64
N PRO A 384 -13.64 -5.47 -3.64
CA PRO A 384 -13.38 -5.86 -2.26
C PRO A 384 -13.33 -7.36 -2.08
N SER A 385 -12.37 -7.83 -1.29
CA SER A 385 -12.27 -9.22 -0.85
C SER A 385 -13.53 -9.64 -0.06
N PRO A 386 -14.06 -10.86 -0.27
CA PRO A 386 -15.13 -11.39 0.57
C PRO A 386 -14.76 -11.42 2.06
N TRP A 387 -13.51 -11.68 2.41
CA TRP A 387 -13.00 -11.62 3.79
C TRP A 387 -13.23 -10.25 4.43
N LEU A 388 -12.74 -9.19 3.78
CA LEU A 388 -12.91 -7.81 4.22
C LEU A 388 -14.39 -7.42 4.28
N ARG A 389 -15.16 -7.74 3.22
CA ARG A 389 -16.57 -7.39 3.10
C ARG A 389 -17.41 -7.97 4.23
N ARG A 390 -17.24 -9.28 4.52
CA ARG A 390 -18.01 -9.96 5.56
C ARG A 390 -17.71 -9.40 6.94
N ARG A 391 -16.41 -9.23 7.28
CA ARG A 391 -15.98 -8.74 8.59
C ARG A 391 -16.37 -7.28 8.79
N GLY A 392 -16.17 -6.43 7.79
CA GLY A 392 -16.60 -5.05 7.84
C GLY A 392 -18.12 -4.89 8.01
N ALA A 393 -18.93 -5.72 7.34
CA ALA A 393 -20.39 -5.67 7.41
C ALA A 393 -20.94 -6.02 8.82
N ILE A 394 -20.26 -6.85 9.58
CA ILE A 394 -20.71 -7.28 10.93
C ILE A 394 -19.83 -6.74 12.05
N GLY A 395 -18.89 -5.82 11.75
CA GLY A 395 -18.06 -5.15 12.74
C GLY A 395 -17.01 -6.06 13.41
N LEU A 396 -16.54 -7.11 12.73
CA LEU A 396 -15.47 -7.97 13.22
C LEU A 396 -14.10 -7.45 12.81
N SER A 397 -13.08 -7.73 13.63
CA SER A 397 -11.68 -7.54 13.26
C SER A 397 -11.33 -8.34 12.02
N LEU A 398 -10.50 -7.76 11.15
CA LEU A 398 -9.97 -8.46 9.97
C LEU A 398 -9.05 -9.63 10.34
N ALA A 399 -8.48 -9.61 11.54
CA ALA A 399 -7.65 -10.69 12.06
C ALA A 399 -8.48 -11.80 12.74
N HIS A 400 -9.81 -11.63 12.86
CA HIS A 400 -10.69 -12.65 13.47
C HIS A 400 -10.67 -13.96 12.67
N VAL A 401 -10.40 -15.07 13.36
CA VAL A 401 -10.41 -16.42 12.81
C VAL A 401 -11.72 -17.10 13.22
N GLU A 402 -12.38 -17.72 12.26
CA GLU A 402 -13.60 -18.49 12.51
C GLU A 402 -13.25 -19.80 13.22
N GLU A 403 -13.96 -20.12 14.31
CA GLU A 403 -13.86 -21.43 14.97
C GLU A 403 -14.75 -22.42 14.21
N HIS A 404 -14.17 -23.50 13.70
CA HIS A 404 -14.88 -24.59 12.97
C HIS A 404 -14.91 -25.88 13.77
#